data_ec524fe4c0f528f5b00d17010dc080e6
#
_entry.id   ec524fe4c0f528f5b00d17010dc080e6
#
_cell.length_a   1.000
_cell.length_b   1.000
_cell.length_c   1.000
_cell.angle_alpha   90.00
_cell.angle_beta   90.00
_cell.angle_gamma   90.00
#
_symmetry.space_group_name_H-M   'P 1'
#
loop_
_entity.id
_entity.type
_entity.pdbx_description
1 polymer ?
#
loop_
_entity_poly.entity_id
_entity_poly.type
_entity_poly.pdbx_seq_one_letter_code
_entity_poly.pdbx_strand_id
1 'polypeptide(L)'
;MNGKDDMSIISLLARSKKRISVLKSLEKEDKIPTKIGKDINDNSNHVSKYLKTLKDAELVECLNEEDKRYRFYSITDKGKYYLDKVEKEYSD
;
A
#
# COMPACT_ATOMS: atom_id res chain seq x y z
N MET A 1 1.79 15.81 13.04
CA MET A 1 1.38 14.42 13.25
C MET A 1 1.83 13.97 14.63
N ASN A 2 0.99 13.29 15.36
CA ASN A 2 1.36 12.86 16.72
C ASN A 2 1.86 11.41 16.69
N GLY A 3 2.57 10.99 17.75
CA GLY A 3 3.16 9.65 17.81
C GLY A 3 2.14 8.52 17.80
N LYS A 4 0.92 8.81 18.19
CA LYS A 4 -0.15 7.82 18.20
C LYS A 4 -0.51 7.41 16.77
N ASP A 5 -0.60 8.36 15.86
CA ASP A 5 -0.90 8.07 14.44
C ASP A 5 0.25 7.30 13.81
N ASP A 6 1.49 7.69 14.11
CA ASP A 6 2.67 6.98 13.63
C ASP A 6 2.63 5.52 14.04
N MET A 7 2.37 5.25 15.31
CA MET A 7 2.36 3.89 15.84
C MET A 7 1.23 3.08 15.22
N SER A 8 0.08 3.68 14.98
CA SER A 8 -1.03 3.00 14.33
C SER A 8 -0.68 2.55 12.92
N ILE A 9 -0.04 3.42 12.15
CA ILE A 9 0.33 3.11 10.77
C ILE A 9 1.46 2.11 10.73
N ILE A 10 2.47 2.27 11.57
CA ILE A 10 3.58 1.31 11.65
C ILE A 10 3.04 -0.07 12.00
N SER A 11 2.15 -0.15 12.99
CA SER A 11 1.53 -1.41 13.37
C SER A 11 0.73 -2.03 12.23
N LEU A 12 -0.04 -1.21 11.51
CA LEU A 12 -0.84 -1.65 10.38
C LEU A 12 0.04 -2.31 9.32
N LEU A 13 1.20 -1.76 9.05
CA LEU A 13 2.13 -2.31 8.07
C LEU A 13 2.91 -3.49 8.63
N ALA A 14 3.42 -3.38 9.85
CA ALA A 14 4.23 -4.44 10.46
C ALA A 14 3.46 -5.75 10.64
N ARG A 15 2.14 -5.67 10.74
CA ARG A 15 1.30 -6.84 10.93
C ARG A 15 0.96 -7.58 9.64
N SER A 16 1.35 -7.04 8.51
CA SER A 16 1.02 -7.66 7.23
C SER A 16 2.12 -7.43 6.21
N LYS A 17 2.88 -8.49 5.93
CA LYS A 17 3.90 -8.43 4.89
C LYS A 17 3.31 -8.12 3.52
N LYS A 18 2.07 -8.55 3.28
CA LYS A 18 1.40 -8.30 2.00
C LYS A 18 1.12 -6.81 1.81
N ARG A 19 0.73 -6.10 2.87
CA ARG A 19 0.52 -4.66 2.77
C ARG A 19 1.81 -3.95 2.40
N ILE A 20 2.92 -4.34 3.01
CA ILE A 20 4.23 -3.79 2.70
C ILE A 20 4.59 -4.11 1.25
N SER A 21 4.35 -5.34 0.80
CA SER A 21 4.63 -5.74 -0.58
C SER A 21 3.83 -4.93 -1.60
N VAL A 22 2.57 -4.60 -1.28
CA VAL A 22 1.76 -3.75 -2.16
C VAL A 22 2.39 -2.37 -2.30
N LEU A 23 2.82 -1.77 -1.18
CA LEU A 23 3.48 -0.47 -1.24
C LEU A 23 4.76 -0.53 -2.06
N LYS A 24 5.56 -1.58 -1.88
CA LYS A 24 6.79 -1.76 -2.65
C LYS A 24 6.50 -1.92 -4.15
N SER A 25 5.45 -2.64 -4.49
CA SER A 25 5.03 -2.81 -5.88
C SER A 25 4.71 -1.46 -6.53
N LEU A 26 4.11 -0.55 -5.77
CA LEU A 26 3.73 0.77 -6.28
C LEU A 26 4.86 1.79 -6.23
N GLU A 27 5.97 1.47 -5.59
CA GLU A 27 7.10 2.38 -5.47
C GLU A 27 7.68 2.78 -6.83
N LYS A 28 7.69 1.85 -7.76
CA LYS A 28 8.29 2.05 -9.08
C LYS A 28 7.35 2.71 -10.07
N GLU A 29 6.07 2.36 -10.02
CA GLU A 29 5.09 2.93 -10.94
C GLU A 29 3.68 2.66 -10.43
N ASP A 30 2.74 3.45 -10.93
CA ASP A 30 1.32 3.26 -10.64
C ASP A 30 0.83 2.00 -11.34
N LYS A 31 -0.07 1.26 -10.69
CA LYS A 31 -0.52 -0.04 -11.21
C LYS A 31 -1.99 -0.30 -10.92
N ILE A 32 -2.58 -1.16 -11.75
CA ILE A 32 -3.92 -1.72 -11.48
C ILE A 32 -3.77 -2.92 -10.54
N PRO A 33 -4.83 -3.30 -9.82
CA PRO A 33 -4.74 -4.39 -8.83
C PRO A 33 -4.25 -5.72 -9.41
N THR A 34 -4.63 -6.05 -10.62
CA THR A 34 -4.20 -7.30 -11.25
C THR A 34 -2.68 -7.35 -11.38
N LYS A 35 -2.07 -6.22 -11.76
CA LYS A 35 -0.63 -6.16 -11.92
C LYS A 35 0.08 -6.20 -10.57
N ILE A 36 -0.49 -5.52 -9.57
CA ILE A 36 0.04 -5.62 -8.21
C ILE A 36 0.02 -7.07 -7.75
N GLY A 37 -1.08 -7.76 -8.01
CA GLY A 37 -1.23 -9.16 -7.63
C GLY A 37 -0.15 -10.05 -8.24
N LYS A 38 0.21 -9.81 -9.49
CA LYS A 38 1.30 -10.54 -10.13
C LYS A 38 2.63 -10.27 -9.44
N ASP A 39 2.87 -9.01 -9.09
CA ASP A 39 4.13 -8.63 -8.44
C ASP A 39 4.30 -9.28 -7.06
N ILE A 40 3.22 -9.39 -6.30
CA ILE A 40 3.28 -9.91 -4.93
C ILE A 40 2.82 -11.36 -4.83
N ASN A 41 2.49 -11.97 -5.97
CA ASN A 41 2.03 -13.36 -6.06
C ASN A 41 0.77 -13.60 -5.23
N ASP A 42 -0.25 -12.78 -5.47
CA ASP A 42 -1.53 -12.89 -4.79
C ASP A 42 -2.65 -12.59 -5.78
N ASN A 43 -3.88 -12.95 -5.43
CA ASN A 43 -5.00 -12.69 -6.33
C ASN A 43 -5.54 -11.27 -6.15
N SER A 44 -6.23 -10.78 -7.20
CA SER A 44 -6.71 -9.40 -7.22
C SER A 44 -7.76 -9.10 -6.15
N ASN A 45 -8.51 -10.09 -5.69
CA ASN A 45 -9.49 -9.89 -4.62
C ASN A 45 -8.79 -9.55 -3.30
N HIS A 46 -7.71 -10.26 -2.99
CA HIS A 46 -6.91 -9.96 -1.81
C HIS A 46 -6.23 -8.61 -1.94
N VAL A 47 -5.69 -8.33 -3.13
CA VAL A 47 -5.03 -7.05 -3.40
C VAL A 47 -5.99 -5.90 -3.16
N SER A 48 -7.25 -6.04 -3.63
CA SER A 48 -8.26 -4.99 -3.43
C SER A 48 -8.51 -4.70 -1.95
N LYS A 49 -8.48 -5.74 -1.12
CA LYS A 49 -8.63 -5.56 0.33
C LYS A 49 -7.43 -4.84 0.94
N TYR A 50 -6.22 -5.20 0.52
CA TYR A 50 -5.01 -4.51 0.98
C TYR A 50 -5.05 -3.04 0.56
N LEU A 51 -5.44 -2.78 -0.68
CA LEU A 51 -5.52 -1.41 -1.20
C LEU A 51 -6.55 -0.58 -0.45
N LYS A 52 -7.69 -1.17 -0.11
CA LYS A 52 -8.70 -0.45 0.67
C LYS A 52 -8.16 -0.02 2.03
N THR A 53 -7.49 -0.94 2.72
CA THR A 53 -6.88 -0.64 4.02
C THR A 53 -5.82 0.46 3.89
N LEU A 54 -4.97 0.34 2.88
CA LEU A 54 -3.90 1.32 2.65
C LEU A 54 -4.46 2.68 2.24
N LYS A 55 -5.53 2.68 1.44
CA LYS A 55 -6.18 3.91 1.02
C LYS A 55 -6.84 4.63 2.19
N ASP A 56 -7.49 3.87 3.07
CA ASP A 56 -8.12 4.44 4.26
C ASP A 56 -7.06 5.09 5.18
N ALA A 57 -5.85 4.58 5.17
CA ALA A 57 -4.74 5.15 5.93
C ALA A 57 -3.98 6.23 5.14
N GLU A 58 -4.43 6.53 3.92
CA GLU A 58 -3.83 7.53 3.05
C GLU A 58 -2.41 7.20 2.59
N LEU A 59 -2.07 5.92 2.56
CA LEU A 59 -0.76 5.47 2.10
C LEU A 59 -0.74 5.22 0.59
N VAL A 60 -1.91 5.01 0.01
CA VAL A 60 -2.08 4.92 -1.45
C VAL A 60 -3.30 5.73 -1.84
N GLU A 61 -3.40 6.06 -3.13
CA GLU A 61 -4.57 6.74 -3.67
C GLU A 61 -4.96 6.11 -4.99
N CYS A 62 -6.24 6.20 -5.33
CA CYS A 62 -6.72 5.77 -6.64
C CYS A 62 -6.77 6.99 -7.54
N LEU A 63 -6.11 6.91 -8.69
CA LEU A 63 -6.00 8.05 -9.60
C LEU A 63 -7.23 8.27 -10.44
N ASN A 64 -8.06 7.24 -10.62
CA ASN A 64 -9.23 7.29 -11.50
C ASN A 64 -10.40 6.51 -10.92
N GLU A 65 -10.91 6.97 -9.79
CA GLU A 65 -11.98 6.28 -9.06
C GLU A 65 -13.25 6.06 -9.88
N GLU A 66 -13.48 6.89 -10.88
CA GLU A 66 -14.65 6.79 -11.75
C GLU A 66 -14.61 5.56 -12.64
N ASP A 67 -13.43 5.07 -12.96
CA ASP A 67 -13.28 3.88 -13.77
C ASP A 67 -13.48 2.64 -12.90
N LYS A 68 -14.45 1.80 -13.27
CA LYS A 68 -14.76 0.61 -12.49
C LYS A 68 -13.95 -0.60 -12.91
N ARG A 69 -13.29 -0.52 -14.07
CA ARG A 69 -12.54 -1.65 -14.63
C ARG A 69 -11.05 -1.60 -14.33
N TYR A 70 -10.43 -0.46 -14.59
CA TYR A 70 -8.97 -0.32 -14.54
C TYR A 70 -8.61 0.84 -13.64
N ARG A 71 -8.74 0.61 -12.35
CA ARG A 71 -8.36 1.61 -11.36
C ARG A 71 -6.87 1.56 -11.13
N PHE A 72 -6.21 2.66 -11.41
CA PHE A 72 -4.78 2.81 -11.15
C PHE A 72 -4.56 3.34 -9.75
N TYR A 73 -3.65 2.72 -9.03
CA TYR A 73 -3.27 3.13 -7.69
C TYR A 73 -1.85 3.65 -7.67
N SER A 74 -1.61 4.61 -6.80
CA SER A 74 -0.31 5.25 -6.64
C SER A 74 0.04 5.29 -5.16
N ILE A 75 1.32 5.13 -4.84
CA ILE A 75 1.77 5.31 -3.47
C ILE A 75 1.85 6.81 -3.19
N THR A 76 1.38 7.25 -2.03
CA THR A 76 1.43 8.66 -1.64
C THR A 76 2.78 8.97 -1.00
N ASP A 77 3.07 10.27 -0.80
CA ASP A 77 4.28 10.65 -0.07
C ASP A 77 4.26 10.06 1.34
N LYS A 78 3.09 10.06 1.96
CA LYS A 78 2.90 9.43 3.27
C LYS A 78 3.21 7.93 3.21
N GLY A 79 2.76 7.27 2.13
CA GLY A 79 3.05 5.86 1.92
C GLY A 79 4.53 5.59 1.78
N LYS A 80 5.24 6.42 1.03
CA LYS A 80 6.69 6.30 0.86
C LYS A 80 7.42 6.46 2.19
N TYR A 81 7.00 7.45 2.97
CA TYR A 81 7.59 7.73 4.27
C TYR A 81 7.48 6.52 5.20
N TYR A 82 6.27 5.96 5.32
CA TYR A 82 6.06 4.84 6.23
C TYR A 82 6.64 3.53 5.71
N LEU A 83 6.67 3.34 4.40
CA LEU A 83 7.32 2.17 3.82
C LEU A 83 8.80 2.17 4.18
N ASP A 84 9.46 3.32 3.97
CA ASP A 84 10.86 3.47 4.32
C ASP A 84 11.11 3.23 5.79
N LYS A 85 10.27 3.78 6.64
CA LYS A 85 10.40 3.64 8.08
C LYS A 85 10.24 2.19 8.54
N VAL A 86 9.26 1.49 8.01
CA VAL A 86 9.03 0.09 8.36
C VAL A 86 10.16 -0.79 7.87
N GLU A 87 10.67 -0.53 6.67
CA GLU A 87 11.76 -1.32 6.12
C GLU A 87 13.04 -1.14 6.93
N LYS A 88 13.30 0.05 7.43
CA LYS A 88 14.50 0.31 8.25
C LYS A 88 14.40 -0.29 9.64
N GLU A 89 13.21 -0.26 10.24
CA GLU A 89 13.04 -0.68 11.62
C GLU A 89 12.69 -2.15 11.78
N TYR A 90 12.04 -2.74 10.77
CA TYR A 90 11.50 -4.10 10.87
C TYR A 90 12.00 -5.04 9.79
N SER A 91 12.91 -4.59 8.95
CA SER A 91 13.50 -5.43 7.92
C SER A 91 14.75 -6.11 8.48
N ASP A 92 14.91 -7.36 8.15
CA ASP A 92 16.10 -8.11 8.56
C ASP A 92 17.31 -7.75 7.71
#